data_6751bade3319afe6c4e14b7ebb29dbd1
#
_entry.id   6751bade3319afe6c4e14b7ebb29dbd1
#
_cell.length_a   1.000
_cell.length_b   1.000
_cell.length_c   1.000
_cell.angle_alpha   90.00
_cell.angle_beta   90.00
_cell.angle_gamma   90.00
#
_symmetry.space_group_name_H-M   'P 1'
#
loop_
_entity.id
_entity.type
_entity.pdbx_description
1 polymer ?
#
loop_
_entity_poly.entity_id
_entity_poly.type
_entity_poly.pdbx_seq_one_letter_code
_entity_poly.pdbx_strand_id
1 'polypeptide(L)'
;MDAEKLEPPRGPVTPARTVDDLDRRIIEELQANGRESFRRIAVRLGVSEATVRARYARLTSAGILQVVGVTNPLGLGFDQALVVVKTSGPPERVADEISRWPEADYVVIVAGQFDIVVEVVAATRRELLDLTNRMRALDGVVSTETFFYLEMWKQLYDWGTRGT
;
A
#
# COMPACT_ATOMS: atom_id res chain seq x y z
N MET A 1 24.47 6.79 -4.96
CA MET A 1 23.85 6.48 -3.64
C MET A 1 22.55 5.81 -3.99
N ASP A 2 22.63 4.47 -4.10
CA ASP A 2 21.52 3.63 -4.51
C ASP A 2 20.43 3.78 -3.45
N ALA A 3 19.29 4.38 -3.83
CA ALA A 3 18.10 4.38 -3.00
C ALA A 3 17.66 2.92 -2.89
N GLU A 4 17.94 2.31 -1.75
CA GLU A 4 17.42 1.00 -1.40
C GLU A 4 15.89 1.09 -1.58
N LYS A 5 15.40 0.38 -2.58
CA LYS A 5 13.97 0.33 -2.87
C LYS A 5 13.32 -0.27 -1.65
N LEU A 6 12.59 0.55 -0.87
CA LEU A 6 11.87 0.05 0.30
C LEU A 6 10.90 -1.02 -0.21
N GLU A 7 11.23 -2.29 0.07
CA GLU A 7 10.28 -3.36 -0.19
C GLU A 7 9.10 -3.18 0.78
N PRO A 8 7.87 -3.09 0.28
CA PRO A 8 6.71 -3.01 1.14
C PRO A 8 6.65 -4.26 2.03
N PRO A 9 6.16 -4.14 3.26
CA PRO A 9 5.96 -5.31 4.11
C PRO A 9 5.05 -6.30 3.38
N ARG A 10 5.53 -7.53 3.19
CA ARG A 10 4.76 -8.62 2.59
C ARG A 10 4.08 -9.42 3.70
N GLY A 11 2.85 -9.84 3.47
CA GLY A 11 2.07 -10.63 4.41
C GLY A 11 1.15 -9.80 5.31
N PRO A 12 0.40 -10.46 6.20
CA PRO A 12 -0.60 -9.80 7.02
C PRO A 12 0.06 -8.76 7.94
N VAL A 13 -0.41 -7.52 7.84
CA VAL A 13 0.00 -6.45 8.75
C VAL A 13 -0.61 -6.77 10.12
N THR A 14 0.22 -7.20 11.06
CA THR A 14 -0.23 -7.38 12.44
C THR A 14 -0.47 -5.99 13.04
N PRO A 15 -1.66 -5.71 13.63
CA PRO A 15 -1.90 -4.44 14.30
C PRO A 15 -0.78 -4.16 15.30
N ALA A 16 -0.08 -3.04 15.12
CA ALA A 16 0.98 -2.65 16.02
C ALA A 16 0.39 -2.42 17.41
N ARG A 17 0.87 -3.16 18.37
CA ARG A 17 0.36 -3.13 19.75
C ARG A 17 0.44 -1.77 20.43
N THR A 18 1.17 -0.80 19.89
CA THR A 18 1.30 0.53 20.53
C THR A 18 1.75 1.61 19.55
N VAL A 19 0.80 2.21 18.84
CA VAL A 19 0.98 3.56 18.29
C VAL A 19 0.53 4.53 19.39
N ASP A 20 1.47 5.21 20.04
CA ASP A 20 1.16 6.20 21.08
C ASP A 20 0.85 7.60 20.47
N ASP A 21 0.48 8.56 21.30
CA ASP A 21 0.11 9.91 20.82
C ASP A 21 1.27 10.63 20.11
N LEU A 22 2.50 10.42 20.54
CA LEU A 22 3.65 11.00 19.85
C LEU A 22 3.84 10.41 18.47
N ASP A 23 3.65 9.09 18.32
CA ASP A 23 3.70 8.42 17.03
C ASP A 23 2.64 8.96 16.08
N ARG A 24 1.39 9.12 16.57
CA ARG A 24 0.28 9.68 15.79
C ARG A 24 0.62 11.07 15.27
N ARG A 25 1.12 11.94 16.13
CA ARG A 25 1.52 13.30 15.77
C ARG A 25 2.67 13.32 14.76
N ILE A 26 3.65 12.42 14.88
CA ILE A 26 4.72 12.28 13.87
C ILE A 26 4.15 11.83 12.52
N ILE A 27 3.23 10.86 12.50
CA ILE A 27 2.55 10.41 11.29
C ILE A 27 1.79 11.57 10.63
N GLU A 28 1.01 12.33 11.39
CA GLU A 28 0.24 13.48 10.89
C GLU A 28 1.14 14.56 10.26
N GLU A 29 2.27 14.88 10.89
CA GLU A 29 3.26 15.81 10.34
C GLU A 29 3.80 15.31 8.97
N LEU A 30 4.08 14.01 8.85
CA LEU A 30 4.60 13.42 7.63
C LEU A 30 3.50 13.20 6.57
N GLN A 31 2.24 12.97 6.96
CA GLN A 31 1.12 12.98 6.03
C GLN A 31 0.86 14.36 5.44
N ALA A 32 0.99 15.42 6.26
CA ALA A 32 0.87 16.78 5.78
C ALA A 32 2.04 17.17 4.86
N ASN A 33 3.25 16.72 5.16
CA ASN A 33 4.44 16.97 4.34
C ASN A 33 5.47 15.85 4.52
N GLY A 34 5.48 14.88 3.62
CA GLY A 34 6.43 13.75 3.63
C GLY A 34 7.90 14.13 3.48
N ARG A 35 8.21 15.40 3.13
CA ARG A 35 9.58 15.95 3.07
C ARG A 35 9.95 16.77 4.29
N GLU A 36 9.11 16.81 5.33
CA GLU A 36 9.39 17.60 6.51
C GLU A 36 10.62 17.06 7.25
N SER A 37 11.49 17.96 7.72
CA SER A 37 12.69 17.55 8.43
C SER A 37 12.36 17.10 9.85
N PHE A 38 13.01 16.07 10.34
CA PHE A 38 12.84 15.59 11.71
C PHE A 38 13.13 16.68 12.75
N ARG A 39 14.05 17.59 12.47
CA ARG A 39 14.32 18.75 13.31
C ARG A 39 13.08 19.66 13.46
N ARG A 40 12.38 19.96 12.36
CA ARG A 40 11.17 20.81 12.40
C ARG A 40 10.03 20.09 13.11
N ILE A 41 9.83 18.80 12.83
CA ILE A 41 8.86 17.98 13.55
C ILE A 41 9.17 18.01 15.06
N ALA A 42 10.41 17.78 15.45
CA ALA A 42 10.85 17.80 16.85
C ALA A 42 10.52 19.12 17.56
N VAL A 43 10.81 20.25 16.89
CA VAL A 43 10.48 21.58 17.43
C VAL A 43 8.96 21.74 17.66
N ARG A 44 8.14 21.38 16.67
CA ARG A 44 6.67 21.48 16.78
C ARG A 44 6.08 20.57 17.86
N LEU A 45 6.67 19.39 18.02
CA LEU A 45 6.19 18.41 19.00
C LEU A 45 6.79 18.55 20.39
N GLY A 46 7.78 19.44 20.58
CA GLY A 46 8.45 19.67 21.88
C GLY A 46 9.33 18.49 22.32
N VAL A 47 9.94 17.78 21.38
CA VAL A 47 10.81 16.62 21.64
C VAL A 47 12.18 16.79 20.96
N SER A 48 13.12 15.85 21.20
CA SER A 48 14.41 15.88 20.51
C SER A 48 14.30 15.31 19.08
N GLU A 49 15.17 15.76 18.17
CA GLU A 49 15.27 15.19 16.82
C GLU A 49 15.60 13.68 16.87
N ALA A 50 16.46 13.26 17.80
CA ALA A 50 16.78 11.86 18.01
C ALA A 50 15.55 11.02 18.36
N THR A 51 14.63 11.58 19.17
CA THR A 51 13.35 10.94 19.50
C THR A 51 12.50 10.74 18.25
N VAL A 52 12.34 11.79 17.43
CA VAL A 52 11.57 11.68 16.16
C VAL A 52 12.18 10.63 15.24
N ARG A 53 13.50 10.64 15.06
CA ARG A 53 14.23 9.69 14.24
C ARG A 53 14.03 8.24 14.70
N ALA A 54 14.13 7.98 16.00
CA ALA A 54 13.93 6.65 16.56
C ALA A 54 12.48 6.16 16.37
N ARG A 55 11.49 7.05 16.57
CA ARG A 55 10.08 6.73 16.36
C ARG A 55 9.76 6.46 14.90
N TYR A 56 10.28 7.29 13.98
CA TYR A 56 10.16 7.08 12.53
C TYR A 56 10.72 5.71 12.12
N ALA A 57 11.95 5.40 12.54
CA ALA A 57 12.59 4.11 12.22
C ALA A 57 11.77 2.92 12.75
N ARG A 58 11.20 3.02 13.95
CA ARG A 58 10.33 1.99 14.52
C ARG A 58 9.02 1.83 13.71
N LEU A 59 8.38 2.93 13.34
CA LEU A 59 7.12 2.92 12.58
C LEU A 59 7.33 2.37 11.17
N THR A 60 8.44 2.71 10.53
CA THR A 60 8.77 2.20 9.18
C THR A 60 9.16 0.72 9.21
N SER A 61 9.98 0.28 10.17
CA SER A 61 10.34 -1.13 10.31
C SER A 61 9.15 -2.03 10.69
N ALA A 62 8.14 -1.46 11.35
CA ALA A 62 6.89 -2.16 11.67
C ALA A 62 5.86 -2.14 10.52
N GLY A 63 6.17 -1.52 9.37
CA GLY A 63 5.26 -1.40 8.23
C GLY A 63 4.05 -0.48 8.47
N ILE A 64 4.07 0.34 9.53
CA ILE A 64 2.96 1.24 9.88
C ILE A 64 3.03 2.53 9.06
N LEU A 65 4.23 3.02 8.79
CA LEU A 65 4.50 4.27 8.08
C LEU A 65 5.42 4.01 6.90
N GLN A 66 5.04 4.56 5.75
CA GLN A 66 5.90 4.66 4.57
C GLN A 66 5.86 6.10 4.06
N VAL A 67 7.01 6.62 3.65
CA VAL A 67 7.10 7.92 2.97
C VAL A 67 7.50 7.65 1.54
N VAL A 68 6.56 7.83 0.62
CA VAL A 68 6.72 7.53 -0.80
C VAL A 68 6.27 8.71 -1.67
N GLY A 69 6.81 8.80 -2.87
CA GLY A 69 6.27 9.67 -3.91
C GLY A 69 5.09 8.98 -4.58
N VAL A 70 3.89 9.52 -4.40
CA VAL A 70 2.70 8.99 -5.07
C VAL A 70 2.56 9.64 -6.44
N THR A 71 2.36 8.83 -7.48
CA THR A 71 2.06 9.30 -8.83
C THR A 71 0.63 8.92 -9.22
N ASN A 72 0.10 9.57 -10.25
CA ASN A 72 -1.14 9.14 -10.89
C ASN A 72 -0.76 8.28 -12.12
N PRO A 73 -0.95 6.96 -12.10
CA PRO A 73 -0.58 6.09 -13.22
C PRO A 73 -1.27 6.46 -14.53
N LEU A 74 -2.57 6.79 -14.48
CA LEU A 74 -3.32 7.23 -15.67
C LEU A 74 -2.73 8.51 -16.25
N GLY A 75 -2.31 9.47 -15.40
CA GLY A 75 -1.65 10.71 -15.83
C GLY A 75 -0.25 10.48 -16.43
N LEU A 76 0.38 9.36 -16.14
CA LEU A 76 1.64 8.92 -16.75
C LEU A 76 1.44 8.06 -18.00
N GLY A 77 0.19 7.78 -18.40
CA GLY A 77 -0.14 6.98 -19.57
C GLY A 77 -0.13 5.47 -19.32
N PHE A 78 -0.12 5.03 -18.07
CA PHE A 78 -0.31 3.62 -17.72
C PHE A 78 -1.79 3.27 -17.66
N ASP A 79 -2.09 2.00 -17.89
CA ASP A 79 -3.40 1.42 -17.62
C ASP A 79 -3.44 0.88 -16.17
N GLN A 80 -4.52 1.15 -15.45
CA GLN A 80 -4.74 0.71 -14.07
C GLN A 80 -6.08 0.00 -13.94
N ALA A 81 -6.15 -1.03 -13.12
CA ALA A 81 -7.38 -1.76 -12.84
C ALA A 81 -7.43 -2.29 -11.41
N LEU A 82 -8.67 -2.39 -10.90
CA LEU A 82 -8.99 -3.22 -9.74
C LEU A 82 -9.38 -4.60 -10.25
N VAL A 83 -8.72 -5.64 -9.76
CA VAL A 83 -9.08 -7.03 -10.02
C VAL A 83 -9.55 -7.66 -8.72
N VAL A 84 -10.77 -8.22 -8.74
CA VAL A 84 -11.28 -8.98 -7.60
C VAL A 84 -11.19 -10.47 -7.92
N VAL A 85 -10.81 -11.25 -6.91
CA VAL A 85 -10.51 -12.68 -7.07
C VAL A 85 -11.37 -13.49 -6.11
N LYS A 86 -12.01 -14.54 -6.64
CA LYS A 86 -12.69 -15.57 -5.84
C LYS A 86 -11.81 -16.81 -5.76
N THR A 87 -11.64 -17.34 -4.55
CA THR A 87 -10.84 -18.55 -4.30
C THR A 87 -11.70 -19.74 -3.89
N SER A 88 -11.21 -20.97 -4.12
CA SER A 88 -11.87 -22.20 -3.73
C SER A 88 -11.54 -22.64 -2.29
N GLY A 89 -10.70 -21.89 -1.59
CA GLY A 89 -10.24 -22.20 -0.23
C GLY A 89 -9.62 -20.97 0.42
N PRO A 90 -8.78 -21.11 1.45
CA PRO A 90 -8.13 -20.01 2.12
C PRO A 90 -7.38 -19.11 1.13
N PRO A 91 -7.63 -17.78 1.12
CA PRO A 91 -7.09 -16.88 0.11
C PRO A 91 -5.60 -16.53 0.28
N GLU A 92 -5.01 -16.84 1.44
CA GLU A 92 -3.67 -16.40 1.85
C GLU A 92 -2.58 -16.84 0.86
N ARG A 93 -2.69 -18.07 0.33
CA ARG A 93 -1.71 -18.60 -0.64
C ARG A 93 -1.75 -17.83 -1.95
N VAL A 94 -2.95 -17.52 -2.44
CA VAL A 94 -3.15 -16.76 -3.68
C VAL A 94 -2.72 -15.31 -3.48
N ALA A 95 -3.07 -14.70 -2.34
CA ALA A 95 -2.67 -13.34 -2.00
C ALA A 95 -1.14 -13.20 -1.88
N ASP A 96 -0.47 -14.15 -1.21
CA ASP A 96 0.99 -14.19 -1.08
C ASP A 96 1.68 -14.30 -2.46
N GLU A 97 1.16 -15.15 -3.35
CA GLU A 97 1.71 -15.27 -4.71
C GLU A 97 1.56 -13.97 -5.51
N ILE A 98 0.35 -13.38 -5.51
CA ILE A 98 0.10 -12.13 -6.24
C ILE A 98 0.92 -10.97 -5.65
N SER A 99 1.11 -10.92 -4.34
CA SER A 99 1.87 -9.85 -3.67
C SER A 99 3.35 -9.77 -4.07
N ARG A 100 3.88 -10.81 -4.74
CA ARG A 100 5.26 -10.84 -5.29
C ARG A 100 5.36 -10.22 -6.68
N TRP A 101 4.24 -9.94 -7.32
CA TRP A 101 4.26 -9.40 -8.67
C TRP A 101 4.53 -7.89 -8.64
N PRO A 102 5.50 -7.40 -9.42
CA PRO A 102 5.85 -5.98 -9.43
C PRO A 102 4.74 -5.09 -9.97
N GLU A 103 3.77 -5.66 -10.68
CA GLU A 103 2.62 -4.96 -11.25
C GLU A 103 1.43 -4.87 -10.27
N ALA A 104 1.49 -5.60 -9.15
CA ALA A 104 0.45 -5.57 -8.11
C ALA A 104 0.84 -4.57 -7.01
N ASP A 105 0.27 -3.37 -7.07
CA ASP A 105 0.58 -2.30 -6.11
C ASP A 105 -0.15 -2.45 -4.77
N TYR A 106 -1.30 -3.13 -4.78
CA TYR A 106 -2.13 -3.32 -3.60
C TYR A 106 -2.80 -4.70 -3.63
N VAL A 107 -2.63 -5.48 -2.58
CA VAL A 107 -3.24 -6.81 -2.42
C VAL A 107 -3.85 -6.92 -1.05
N VAL A 108 -5.15 -7.16 -0.98
CA VAL A 108 -5.90 -7.23 0.29
C VAL A 108 -6.85 -8.41 0.28
N ILE A 109 -6.85 -9.18 1.37
CA ILE A 109 -7.87 -10.19 1.65
C ILE A 109 -9.09 -9.46 2.21
N VAL A 110 -10.27 -9.72 1.64
CA VAL A 110 -11.52 -9.06 1.99
C VAL A 110 -12.59 -10.06 2.41
N ALA A 111 -13.59 -9.58 3.12
CA ALA A 111 -14.79 -10.35 3.44
C ALA A 111 -15.95 -9.92 2.54
N GLY A 112 -16.56 -10.86 1.80
CA GLY A 112 -17.68 -10.57 0.91
C GLY A 112 -17.83 -11.60 -0.20
N GLN A 113 -18.36 -11.17 -1.33
CA GLN A 113 -18.55 -12.01 -2.51
C GLN A 113 -17.23 -12.52 -3.09
N PHE A 114 -16.19 -11.70 -3.03
CA PHE A 114 -14.82 -12.03 -3.42
C PHE A 114 -13.94 -12.14 -2.19
N ASP A 115 -12.77 -12.75 -2.33
CA ASP A 115 -11.87 -13.05 -1.24
C ASP A 115 -10.61 -12.16 -1.26
N ILE A 116 -10.20 -11.69 -2.45
CA ILE A 116 -9.02 -10.83 -2.62
C ILE A 116 -9.36 -9.66 -3.55
N VAL A 117 -8.82 -8.49 -3.22
CA VAL A 117 -8.81 -7.28 -4.04
C VAL A 117 -7.38 -6.97 -4.41
N VAL A 118 -7.12 -6.74 -5.68
CA VAL A 118 -5.79 -6.42 -6.22
C VAL A 118 -5.88 -5.15 -7.06
N GLU A 119 -5.07 -4.13 -6.77
CA GLU A 119 -4.81 -3.05 -7.73
C GLU A 119 -3.57 -3.37 -8.54
N VAL A 120 -3.69 -3.25 -9.86
CA VAL A 120 -2.61 -3.50 -10.81
C VAL A 120 -2.40 -2.30 -11.71
N VAL A 121 -1.12 -2.03 -12.03
CA VAL A 121 -0.70 -1.04 -13.01
C VAL A 121 0.10 -1.73 -14.11
N ALA A 122 -0.24 -1.44 -15.36
CA ALA A 122 0.39 -2.01 -16.54
C ALA A 122 0.72 -0.92 -17.56
N ALA A 123 1.78 -1.11 -18.34
CA ALA A 123 2.14 -0.14 -19.37
C ALA A 123 1.15 -0.14 -20.54
N THR A 124 0.43 -1.27 -20.76
CA THR A 124 -0.52 -1.43 -21.85
C THR A 124 -1.72 -2.30 -21.44
N ARG A 125 -2.84 -2.14 -22.15
CA ARG A 125 -4.02 -3.02 -22.02
C ARG A 125 -3.70 -4.49 -22.27
N ARG A 126 -2.71 -4.77 -23.12
CA ARG A 126 -2.28 -6.12 -23.39
C ARG A 126 -1.65 -6.77 -22.17
N GLU A 127 -0.76 -6.04 -21.50
CA GLU A 127 -0.16 -6.49 -20.25
C GLU A 127 -1.21 -6.67 -19.15
N LEU A 128 -2.19 -5.75 -19.05
CA LEU A 128 -3.29 -5.88 -18.10
C LEU A 128 -4.12 -7.16 -18.34
N LEU A 129 -4.39 -7.51 -19.61
CA LEU A 129 -5.05 -8.76 -19.94
C LEU A 129 -4.19 -9.97 -19.55
N ASP A 130 -2.89 -9.91 -19.82
CA ASP A 130 -1.96 -10.98 -19.49
C ASP A 130 -1.86 -11.18 -17.97
N LEU A 131 -1.84 -10.10 -17.18
CA LEU A 131 -1.91 -10.14 -15.71
C LEU A 131 -3.21 -10.80 -15.21
N THR A 132 -4.35 -10.40 -15.77
CA THR A 132 -5.64 -11.02 -15.41
C THR A 132 -5.67 -12.51 -15.73
N ASN A 133 -5.14 -12.90 -16.89
CA ASN A 133 -5.05 -14.31 -17.28
C ASN A 133 -4.07 -15.08 -16.37
N ARG A 134 -2.96 -14.46 -15.99
CA ARG A 134 -2.01 -15.03 -15.02
C ARG A 134 -2.67 -15.25 -13.66
N MET A 135 -3.51 -14.33 -13.16
CA MET A 135 -4.28 -14.51 -11.93
C MET A 135 -5.26 -15.68 -12.04
N ARG A 136 -5.98 -15.78 -13.17
CA ARG A 136 -6.92 -16.90 -13.44
C ARG A 136 -6.26 -18.26 -13.49
N ALA A 137 -4.99 -18.31 -13.87
CA ALA A 137 -4.23 -19.55 -13.96
C ALA A 137 -3.64 -20.01 -12.62
N LEU A 138 -3.74 -19.19 -11.55
CA LEU A 138 -3.26 -19.60 -10.24
C LEU A 138 -4.13 -20.70 -9.65
N ASP A 139 -3.47 -21.70 -9.08
CA ASP A 139 -4.13 -22.78 -8.34
C ASP A 139 -4.93 -22.22 -7.16
N GLY A 140 -6.20 -22.59 -7.05
CA GLY A 140 -7.13 -22.09 -6.06
C GLY A 140 -7.95 -20.86 -6.48
N VAL A 141 -7.71 -20.28 -7.65
CA VAL A 141 -8.56 -19.21 -8.19
C VAL A 141 -9.76 -19.82 -8.91
N VAL A 142 -10.96 -19.38 -8.55
CA VAL A 142 -12.24 -19.80 -9.15
C VAL A 142 -12.66 -18.84 -10.24
N SER A 143 -12.61 -17.55 -9.95
CA SER A 143 -12.99 -16.49 -10.90
C SER A 143 -12.32 -15.18 -10.58
N THR A 144 -12.28 -14.29 -11.57
CA THR A 144 -11.84 -12.90 -11.42
C THR A 144 -12.80 -11.97 -12.13
N GLU A 145 -13.02 -10.77 -11.57
CA GLU A 145 -13.61 -9.64 -12.28
C GLU A 145 -12.61 -8.50 -12.34
N THR A 146 -12.60 -7.75 -13.44
CA THR A 146 -11.65 -6.67 -13.66
C THR A 146 -12.40 -5.37 -13.89
N PHE A 147 -12.13 -4.37 -13.04
CA PHE A 147 -12.67 -3.02 -13.14
C PHE A 147 -11.57 -2.10 -13.67
N PHE A 148 -11.65 -1.78 -14.95
CA PHE A 148 -10.70 -0.92 -15.61
C PHE A 148 -10.92 0.54 -15.20
N TYR A 149 -9.87 1.25 -14.79
CA TYR A 149 -9.97 2.66 -14.41
C TYR A 149 -10.02 3.54 -15.66
N LEU A 150 -11.10 4.28 -15.80
CA LEU A 150 -11.31 5.20 -16.93
C LEU A 150 -10.84 6.62 -16.59
N GLU A 151 -11.19 7.10 -15.40
CA GLU A 151 -10.88 8.44 -14.92
C GLU A 151 -10.61 8.42 -13.41
N MET A 152 -9.56 9.11 -12.98
CA MET A 152 -9.22 9.32 -11.59
C MET A 152 -9.76 10.66 -11.11
N TRP A 153 -10.82 10.65 -10.30
CA TRP A 153 -11.43 11.87 -9.78
C TRP A 153 -10.81 12.34 -8.47
N LYS A 154 -10.30 11.41 -7.66
CA LYS A 154 -9.66 11.72 -6.38
C LYS A 154 -8.71 10.60 -6.00
N GLN A 155 -7.50 10.98 -5.59
CA GLN A 155 -6.49 10.08 -5.06
C GLN A 155 -5.83 10.76 -3.86
N LEU A 156 -6.16 10.33 -2.64
CA LEU A 156 -5.60 10.83 -1.39
C LEU A 156 -5.32 9.65 -0.46
N TYR A 157 -4.20 9.73 0.27
CA TYR A 157 -3.74 8.71 1.21
C TYR A 157 -3.51 9.26 2.62
N ASP A 158 -4.18 10.37 2.96
CA ASP A 158 -4.04 11.13 4.22
C ASP A 158 -5.27 11.01 5.13
N TRP A 159 -5.75 9.78 5.38
CA TRP A 159 -6.92 9.56 6.26
C TRP A 159 -6.67 9.82 7.74
N GLY A 160 -5.48 10.33 8.11
CA GLY A 160 -5.12 10.70 9.48
C GLY A 160 -4.86 9.52 10.41
N THR A 161 -4.68 9.83 11.67
CA THR A 161 -4.44 8.86 12.75
C THR A 161 -5.61 8.83 13.72
N ARG A 162 -6.85 8.62 13.23
CA ARG A 162 -8.05 8.63 14.07
C ARG A 162 -7.83 7.80 15.32
N GLY A 163 -7.73 8.49 16.50
CA GLY A 163 -7.68 7.85 17.79
C GLY A 163 -9.04 7.20 18.09
N THR A 164 -9.03 5.98 18.54
CA THR A 164 -10.15 5.36 19.25
C THR A 164 -10.14 5.83 20.68
#